data_fd3269a5b95cad6c940a254a28589582
#
_entry.id   fd3269a5b95cad6c940a254a28589582
#
_cell.length_a   1.000
_cell.length_b   1.000
_cell.length_c   1.000
_cell.angle_alpha   90.00
_cell.angle_beta   90.00
_cell.angle_gamma   90.00
#
_symmetry.space_group_name_H-M   'P 1'
#
loop_
_entity.id
_entity.type
_entity.pdbx_description
1 polymer ?
#
loop_
_entity_poly.entity_id
_entity_poly.type
_entity_poly.pdbx_seq_one_letter_code
_entity_poly.pdbx_strand_id
1 'polypeptide(L)'
;FDVGGSKYLSKKDTEFEFVHNNVSLMKNTFELIHKYNKPFIFTSTQMSDMVHSSYGNAKLIGEKYTSSLNGLYVKLWNVYGPELDIEEERCHVITDFVRSARNDGCINMRTSGKEKRQFLYVEDCCEALESILLNYREFNSDDDLHITSFKSTKIIQIASIIERLFREA
;
A
#
# COMPACT_ATOMS: atom_id res chain seq x y z
N PHE A 1 5.55 -3.78 8.81
CA PHE A 1 4.10 -4.03 8.81
C PHE A 1 3.78 -5.36 8.16
N ASP A 2 2.92 -6.15 8.79
CA ASP A 2 2.30 -7.30 8.17
C ASP A 2 1.18 -6.80 7.27
N VAL A 3 1.34 -6.94 5.95
CA VAL A 3 0.45 -6.39 4.94
C VAL A 3 0.25 -7.38 3.80
N GLY A 4 -0.82 -7.20 3.05
CA GLY A 4 -1.12 -8.02 1.88
C GLY A 4 -2.27 -7.44 1.08
N GLY A 5 -2.58 -8.09 -0.05
CA GLY A 5 -3.74 -7.73 -0.87
C GLY A 5 -5.07 -7.96 -0.14
N SER A 6 -6.16 -7.56 -0.79
CA SER A 6 -7.51 -7.68 -0.21
C SER A 6 -7.91 -9.11 0.18
N LYS A 7 -7.35 -10.12 -0.48
CA LYS A 7 -7.54 -11.54 -0.13
C LYS A 7 -7.02 -11.84 1.28
N TYR A 8 -5.81 -11.38 1.58
CA TYR A 8 -5.15 -11.57 2.87
C TYR A 8 -5.87 -10.81 3.99
N LEU A 9 -6.17 -9.53 3.76
CA LEU A 9 -6.79 -8.65 4.75
C LEU A 9 -8.25 -9.01 5.09
N SER A 10 -8.92 -9.84 4.28
CA SER A 10 -10.29 -10.29 4.54
C SER A 10 -10.40 -11.57 5.38
N LYS A 11 -9.29 -12.20 5.76
CA LYS A 11 -9.28 -13.40 6.58
C LYS A 11 -9.49 -13.07 8.05
N LYS A 12 -10.64 -13.46 8.62
CA LYS A 12 -10.97 -13.24 10.04
C LYS A 12 -10.07 -14.01 11.00
N ASP A 13 -9.61 -15.18 10.60
CA ASP A 13 -8.83 -16.09 11.48
C ASP A 13 -7.42 -15.54 11.79
N THR A 14 -6.91 -14.63 10.97
CA THR A 14 -5.60 -14.00 11.15
C THR A 14 -5.68 -12.58 11.72
N GLU A 15 -6.88 -12.06 12.00
CA GLU A 15 -7.07 -10.65 12.40
C GLU A 15 -6.35 -10.32 13.72
N PHE A 16 -6.43 -11.23 14.71
CA PHE A 16 -5.75 -11.02 16.00
C PHE A 16 -4.22 -10.94 15.82
N GLU A 17 -3.64 -11.91 15.13
CA GLU A 17 -2.18 -11.95 14.88
C GLU A 17 -1.75 -10.74 14.06
N PHE A 18 -2.51 -10.39 13.05
CA PHE A 18 -2.28 -9.21 12.23
C PHE A 18 -2.22 -7.93 13.08
N VAL A 19 -3.22 -7.68 13.91
CA VAL A 19 -3.28 -6.50 14.78
C VAL A 19 -2.15 -6.55 15.81
N HIS A 20 -1.94 -7.70 16.47
CA HIS A 20 -0.92 -7.87 17.50
C HIS A 20 0.49 -7.60 16.96
N ASN A 21 0.83 -8.17 15.81
CA ASN A 21 2.15 -8.01 15.19
C ASN A 21 2.39 -6.55 14.77
N ASN A 22 1.41 -5.91 14.14
CA ASN A 22 1.55 -4.53 13.70
C ASN A 22 1.64 -3.56 14.88
N VAL A 23 0.85 -3.74 15.93
CA VAL A 23 0.91 -2.90 17.13
C VAL A 23 2.25 -3.07 17.84
N SER A 24 2.73 -4.30 17.99
CA SER A 24 4.03 -4.60 18.62
C SER A 24 5.18 -3.98 17.84
N LEU A 25 5.16 -4.11 16.51
CA LEU A 25 6.17 -3.49 15.64
C LEU A 25 6.17 -1.97 15.77
N MET A 26 4.99 -1.34 15.72
CA MET A 26 4.87 0.11 15.87
C MET A 26 5.39 0.58 17.23
N LYS A 27 4.98 -0.07 18.31
CA LYS A 27 5.45 0.26 19.65
C LYS A 27 6.98 0.29 19.70
N ASN A 28 7.62 -0.80 19.30
CA ASN A 28 9.08 -0.93 19.39
C ASN A 28 9.79 0.10 18.47
N THR A 29 9.27 0.33 17.27
CA THR A 29 9.86 1.27 16.32
C THR A 29 9.74 2.71 16.80
N PHE A 30 8.55 3.14 17.23
CA PHE A 30 8.33 4.52 17.68
C PHE A 30 9.02 4.83 19.03
N GLU A 31 9.18 3.84 19.93
CA GLU A 31 10.01 4.00 21.12
C GLU A 31 11.48 4.30 20.77
N LEU A 32 12.03 3.61 19.76
CA LEU A 32 13.39 3.88 19.28
C LEU A 32 13.50 5.24 18.60
N ILE A 33 12.54 5.59 17.74
CA ILE A 33 12.49 6.90 17.08
C ILE A 33 12.44 8.02 18.13
N HIS A 34 11.57 7.88 19.12
CA HIS A 34 11.48 8.84 20.23
C HIS A 34 12.81 8.98 20.98
N LYS A 35 13.44 7.84 21.32
CA LYS A 35 14.72 7.82 22.04
C LYS A 35 15.85 8.50 21.28
N TYR A 36 15.93 8.28 19.97
CA TYR A 36 17.05 8.80 19.14
C TYR A 36 16.74 10.12 18.45
N ASN A 37 15.50 10.57 18.50
CA ASN A 37 15.04 11.84 17.92
C ASN A 37 15.54 12.07 16.47
N LYS A 38 15.33 11.08 15.59
CA LYS A 38 15.74 11.15 14.20
C LYS A 38 14.57 11.52 13.29
N PRO A 39 14.80 12.31 12.22
CA PRO A 39 13.81 12.49 11.17
C PRO A 39 13.42 11.15 10.56
N PHE A 40 12.14 10.97 10.25
CA PHE A 40 11.63 9.75 9.64
C PHE A 40 10.36 10.01 8.84
N ILE A 41 10.10 9.12 7.89
CA ILE A 41 8.86 9.09 7.11
C ILE A 41 8.15 7.79 7.43
N PHE A 42 6.89 7.88 7.81
CA PHE A 42 6.01 6.73 7.99
C PHE A 42 5.16 6.51 6.74
N THR A 43 5.26 5.34 6.14
CA THR A 43 4.39 4.98 5.00
C THR A 43 3.04 4.52 5.50
N SER A 44 2.02 5.35 5.30
CA SER A 44 0.62 5.06 5.57
C SER A 44 -0.11 4.59 4.31
N THR A 45 -1.42 4.67 4.30
CA THR A 45 -2.28 4.19 3.23
C THR A 45 -3.50 5.07 3.09
N GLN A 46 -4.06 5.15 1.89
CA GLN A 46 -5.40 5.72 1.65
C GLN A 46 -6.51 5.06 2.49
N MET A 47 -6.26 3.84 3.01
CA MET A 47 -7.22 3.11 3.83
C MET A 47 -7.23 3.56 5.30
N SER A 48 -6.33 4.44 5.73
CA SER A 48 -6.28 4.94 7.11
C SER A 48 -7.57 5.68 7.52
N ASP A 49 -8.31 6.21 6.55
CA ASP A 49 -9.60 6.86 6.78
C ASP A 49 -10.80 5.87 6.82
N MET A 50 -10.55 4.56 6.63
CA MET A 50 -11.59 3.52 6.61
C MET A 50 -11.73 2.84 7.98
N VAL A 51 -12.71 3.27 8.77
CA VAL A 51 -12.97 2.79 10.14
C VAL A 51 -13.22 1.28 10.26
N HIS A 52 -13.61 0.60 9.17
CA HIS A 52 -13.90 -0.84 9.17
C HIS A 52 -12.68 -1.72 8.84
N SER A 53 -11.53 -1.12 8.57
CA SER A 53 -10.31 -1.83 8.21
C SER A 53 -9.34 -1.88 9.36
N SER A 54 -9.07 -3.07 9.92
CA SER A 54 -8.02 -3.27 10.95
C SER A 54 -6.66 -2.76 10.48
N TYR A 55 -6.35 -2.98 9.19
CA TYR A 55 -5.16 -2.42 8.55
C TYR A 55 -5.18 -0.90 8.50
N GLY A 56 -6.29 -0.30 8.06
CA GLY A 56 -6.46 1.14 8.02
C GLY A 56 -6.32 1.77 9.41
N ASN A 57 -6.98 1.17 10.41
CA ASN A 57 -6.89 1.62 11.81
C ASN A 57 -5.46 1.53 12.36
N ALA A 58 -4.73 0.44 12.08
CA ALA A 58 -3.33 0.32 12.48
C ALA A 58 -2.46 1.42 11.83
N LYS A 59 -2.68 1.72 10.55
CA LYS A 59 -1.97 2.81 9.86
C LYS A 59 -2.35 4.18 10.42
N LEU A 60 -3.61 4.43 10.73
CA LEU A 60 -4.05 5.67 11.38
C LEU A 60 -3.38 5.88 12.76
N ILE A 61 -3.24 4.81 13.55
CA ILE A 61 -2.48 4.87 14.82
C ILE A 61 -1.02 5.26 14.53
N GLY A 62 -0.40 4.68 13.51
CA GLY A 62 0.95 5.04 13.09
C GLY A 62 1.09 6.51 12.66
N GLU A 63 0.10 7.08 11.96
CA GLU A 63 0.04 8.50 11.63
C GLU A 63 0.03 9.37 12.91
N LYS A 64 -0.78 9.00 13.91
CA LYS A 64 -0.84 9.72 15.18
C LYS A 64 0.48 9.69 15.96
N TYR A 65 1.15 8.52 16.02
CA TYR A 65 2.51 8.43 16.55
C TYR A 65 3.47 9.33 15.80
N THR A 66 3.40 9.31 14.47
CA THR A 66 4.27 10.09 13.60
C THR A 66 4.13 11.58 13.84
N SER A 67 2.91 12.11 13.85
CA SER A 67 2.65 13.53 14.15
C SER A 67 3.13 13.90 15.57
N SER A 68 2.91 13.03 16.57
CA SER A 68 3.36 13.30 17.95
C SER A 68 4.88 13.36 18.12
N LEU A 69 5.62 12.77 17.19
CA LEU A 69 7.09 12.77 17.18
C LEU A 69 7.67 13.73 16.13
N ASN A 70 6.86 14.62 15.54
CA ASN A 70 7.23 15.54 14.47
C ASN A 70 7.85 14.85 13.25
N GLY A 71 7.41 13.61 12.96
CA GLY A 71 7.73 12.89 11.73
C GLY A 71 6.81 13.29 10.58
N LEU A 72 7.11 12.82 9.38
CA LEU A 72 6.22 12.93 8.23
C LEU A 72 5.53 11.60 7.97
N TYR A 73 4.28 11.61 7.57
CA TYR A 73 3.63 10.42 7.04
C TYR A 73 3.16 10.66 5.60
N VAL A 74 3.18 9.61 4.80
CA VAL A 74 2.74 9.64 3.41
C VAL A 74 1.74 8.52 3.16
N LYS A 75 0.60 8.83 2.57
CA LYS A 75 -0.43 7.84 2.21
C LYS A 75 -0.13 7.28 0.82
N LEU A 76 0.35 6.04 0.78
CA LEU A 76 0.57 5.32 -0.47
C LEU A 76 -0.76 4.78 -1.00
N TRP A 77 -0.94 4.91 -2.31
CA TRP A 77 -2.07 4.30 -3.01
C TRP A 77 -1.60 2.98 -3.64
N ASN A 78 -2.33 2.43 -4.60
CA ASN A 78 -2.04 1.10 -5.12
C ASN A 78 -0.70 1.09 -5.90
N VAL A 79 0.40 0.93 -5.19
CA VAL A 79 1.73 0.81 -5.78
C VAL A 79 1.86 -0.58 -6.39
N TYR A 80 2.40 -0.67 -7.61
CA TYR A 80 2.66 -1.92 -8.31
C TYR A 80 4.06 -1.92 -8.94
N GLY A 81 4.60 -3.09 -9.18
CA GLY A 81 5.92 -3.27 -9.77
C GLY A 81 6.28 -4.74 -9.93
N PRO A 82 7.53 -5.08 -10.23
CA PRO A 82 8.00 -6.45 -10.26
C PRO A 82 7.87 -7.09 -8.88
N GLU A 83 7.02 -8.11 -8.77
CA GLU A 83 6.78 -8.88 -7.54
C GLU A 83 7.15 -10.34 -7.83
N LEU A 84 8.37 -10.76 -7.46
CA LEU A 84 8.92 -12.05 -7.88
C LEU A 84 8.48 -13.22 -6.99
N ASP A 85 8.40 -13.03 -5.66
CA ASP A 85 8.22 -14.10 -4.68
C ASP A 85 7.08 -13.86 -3.69
N ILE A 86 5.98 -13.22 -4.14
CA ILE A 86 4.84 -12.97 -3.27
C ILE A 86 3.91 -14.18 -3.28
N GLU A 87 3.54 -14.64 -2.07
CA GLU A 87 2.47 -15.62 -1.88
C GLU A 87 1.19 -15.15 -2.58
N GLU A 88 0.49 -16.05 -3.26
CA GLU A 88 -0.71 -15.72 -4.05
C GLU A 88 -1.75 -14.90 -3.27
N GLU A 89 -1.92 -15.21 -1.99
CA GLU A 89 -2.86 -14.53 -1.12
C GLU A 89 -2.51 -13.07 -0.83
N ARG A 90 -1.23 -12.72 -0.91
CA ARG A 90 -0.70 -11.37 -0.66
C ARG A 90 -0.61 -10.51 -1.91
N CYS A 91 -0.82 -11.09 -3.10
CA CYS A 91 -0.74 -10.36 -4.37
C CYS A 91 -1.75 -9.22 -4.48
N HIS A 92 -1.29 -8.12 -5.01
CA HIS A 92 -2.17 -7.04 -5.47
C HIS A 92 -2.80 -7.38 -6.83
N VAL A 93 -3.85 -6.66 -7.21
CA VAL A 93 -4.68 -6.99 -8.37
C VAL A 93 -3.91 -7.08 -9.69
N ILE A 94 -2.91 -6.22 -9.93
CA ILE A 94 -2.11 -6.25 -11.18
C ILE A 94 -1.29 -7.54 -11.22
N THR A 95 -0.56 -7.86 -10.16
CA THR A 95 0.23 -9.09 -10.04
C THR A 95 -0.64 -10.34 -10.13
N ASP A 96 -1.82 -10.33 -9.47
CA ASP A 96 -2.80 -11.43 -9.54
C ASP A 96 -3.27 -11.68 -10.99
N PHE A 97 -3.57 -10.61 -11.74
CA PHE A 97 -3.98 -10.70 -13.14
C PHE A 97 -2.85 -11.18 -14.06
N VAL A 98 -1.64 -10.66 -13.90
CA VAL A 98 -0.47 -11.11 -14.68
C VAL A 98 -0.19 -12.60 -14.41
N ARG A 99 -0.26 -13.04 -13.16
CA ARG A 99 -0.09 -14.43 -12.77
C ARG A 99 -1.16 -15.33 -13.37
N SER A 100 -2.45 -14.94 -13.26
CA SER A 100 -3.57 -15.69 -13.86
C SER A 100 -3.45 -15.78 -15.39
N ALA A 101 -3.14 -14.67 -16.05
CA ALA A 101 -2.93 -14.67 -17.50
C ALA A 101 -1.79 -15.62 -17.93
N ARG A 102 -0.68 -15.62 -17.15
CA ARG A 102 0.49 -16.47 -17.44
C ARG A 102 0.23 -17.95 -17.18
N ASN A 103 -0.41 -18.29 -16.06
CA ASN A 103 -0.55 -19.67 -15.59
C ASN A 103 -1.80 -20.35 -16.16
N ASP A 104 -2.91 -19.62 -16.25
CA ASP A 104 -4.23 -20.14 -16.57
C ASP A 104 -4.70 -19.74 -17.98
N GLY A 105 -3.97 -18.86 -18.66
CA GLY A 105 -4.36 -18.31 -19.96
C GLY A 105 -5.60 -17.41 -19.92
N CYS A 106 -6.08 -17.07 -18.76
CA CYS A 106 -7.28 -16.23 -18.56
C CYS A 106 -7.17 -15.42 -17.26
N ILE A 107 -7.91 -14.29 -17.20
CA ILE A 107 -7.98 -13.44 -16.02
C ILE A 107 -9.34 -13.64 -15.35
N ASN A 108 -9.33 -14.17 -14.13
CA ASN A 108 -10.52 -14.38 -13.32
C ASN A 108 -10.77 -13.17 -12.40
N MET A 109 -11.71 -12.30 -12.80
CA MET A 109 -12.11 -11.15 -11.98
C MET A 109 -13.15 -11.55 -10.95
N ARG A 110 -13.01 -11.07 -9.70
CA ARG A 110 -13.98 -11.30 -8.62
C ARG A 110 -15.20 -10.40 -8.68
N THR A 111 -15.09 -9.28 -9.40
CA THR A 111 -16.12 -8.25 -9.55
C THR A 111 -16.31 -7.95 -11.02
N SER A 112 -17.26 -7.07 -11.35
CA SER A 112 -17.44 -6.59 -12.73
C SER A 112 -16.28 -5.70 -13.23
N GLY A 113 -15.31 -5.37 -12.39
CA GLY A 113 -14.17 -4.52 -12.71
C GLY A 113 -14.51 -3.06 -13.00
N LYS A 114 -15.71 -2.60 -12.62
CA LYS A 114 -16.16 -1.20 -12.84
C LYS A 114 -15.58 -0.22 -11.81
N GLU A 115 -15.13 -0.75 -10.68
CA GLU A 115 -14.45 0.03 -9.64
C GLU A 115 -13.18 0.66 -10.18
N LYS A 116 -12.94 1.89 -9.73
CA LYS A 116 -11.76 2.67 -10.12
C LYS A 116 -10.72 2.66 -9.01
N ARG A 117 -9.45 2.58 -9.38
CA ARG A 117 -8.29 2.73 -8.49
C ARG A 117 -7.26 3.64 -9.14
N GLN A 118 -6.46 4.29 -8.31
CA GLN A 118 -5.26 4.98 -8.77
C GLN A 118 -4.08 4.03 -8.55
N PHE A 119 -3.31 3.79 -9.60
CA PHE A 119 -2.14 2.94 -9.59
C PHE A 119 -0.88 3.77 -9.80
N LEU A 120 0.18 3.45 -9.07
CA LEU A 120 1.47 4.11 -9.20
C LEU A 120 2.55 3.06 -9.40
N TYR A 121 3.45 3.26 -10.35
CA TYR A 121 4.59 2.38 -10.54
C TYR A 121 5.60 2.57 -9.41
N VAL A 122 6.26 1.48 -9.02
CA VAL A 122 7.12 1.47 -7.83
C VAL A 122 8.31 2.42 -7.93
N GLU A 123 8.88 2.60 -9.13
CA GLU A 123 9.98 3.54 -9.34
C GLU A 123 9.53 4.99 -9.10
N ASP A 124 8.37 5.38 -9.66
CA ASP A 124 7.78 6.71 -9.41
C ASP A 124 7.49 6.92 -7.91
N CYS A 125 7.07 5.87 -7.22
CA CYS A 125 6.86 5.91 -5.76
C CYS A 125 8.17 6.14 -5.02
N CYS A 126 9.25 5.47 -5.41
CA CYS A 126 10.57 5.65 -4.81
C CYS A 126 11.11 7.07 -5.05
N GLU A 127 10.99 7.59 -6.27
CA GLU A 127 11.39 8.96 -6.60
C GLU A 127 10.63 10.00 -5.77
N ALA A 128 9.31 9.80 -5.59
CA ALA A 128 8.51 10.68 -4.76
C ALA A 128 8.95 10.64 -3.28
N LEU A 129 9.20 9.45 -2.73
CA LEU A 129 9.71 9.28 -1.36
C LEU A 129 11.08 9.92 -1.18
N GLU A 130 11.98 9.74 -2.14
CA GLU A 130 13.31 10.37 -2.13
C GLU A 130 13.20 11.90 -2.16
N SER A 131 12.33 12.43 -3.04
CA SER A 131 12.07 13.87 -3.11
C SER A 131 11.57 14.45 -1.78
N ILE A 132 10.62 13.77 -1.12
CA ILE A 132 10.13 14.17 0.20
C ILE A 132 11.25 14.11 1.24
N LEU A 133 12.09 13.08 1.20
CA LEU A 133 13.21 12.93 2.14
C LEU A 133 14.25 14.03 1.97
N LEU A 134 14.61 14.37 0.74
CA LEU A 134 15.59 15.42 0.44
C LEU A 134 15.08 16.83 0.84
N ASN A 135 13.77 17.04 0.74
CA ASN A 135 13.11 18.30 1.09
C ASN A 135 12.33 18.21 2.42
N TYR A 136 12.73 17.31 3.31
CA TYR A 136 12.02 16.98 4.54
C TYR A 136 11.57 18.20 5.37
N ARG A 137 12.40 19.25 5.40
CA ARG A 137 12.17 20.47 6.20
C ARG A 137 11.12 21.41 5.61
N GLU A 138 10.70 21.17 4.37
CA GLU A 138 9.67 21.97 3.68
C GLU A 138 8.25 21.50 4.01
N PHE A 139 8.14 20.32 4.66
CA PHE A 139 6.86 19.70 5.03
C PHE A 139 6.62 19.78 6.54
N ASN A 140 5.34 19.80 6.92
CA ASN A 140 4.91 19.78 8.32
C ASN A 140 4.36 18.39 8.68
N SER A 141 4.43 18.05 9.97
CA SER A 141 3.93 16.78 10.50
C SER A 141 2.42 16.57 10.33
N ASP A 142 1.69 17.64 10.05
CA ASP A 142 0.23 17.60 9.86
C ASP A 142 -0.17 17.65 8.38
N ASP A 143 0.80 17.70 7.45
CA ASP A 143 0.54 17.68 6.02
C ASP A 143 -0.01 16.29 5.61
N ASP A 144 -1.16 16.27 4.92
CA ASP A 144 -1.76 15.04 4.40
C ASP A 144 -1.17 14.69 3.03
N LEU A 145 0.02 14.11 3.05
CA LEU A 145 0.78 13.82 1.84
C LEU A 145 0.32 12.53 1.17
N HIS A 146 -0.11 12.62 -0.08
CA HIS A 146 -0.51 11.47 -0.89
C HIS A 146 0.47 11.20 -2.02
N ILE A 147 0.96 9.97 -2.12
CA ILE A 147 1.79 9.51 -3.24
C ILE A 147 0.94 8.60 -4.13
N THR A 148 0.59 9.11 -5.32
CA THR A 148 -0.29 8.43 -6.28
C THR A 148 -0.14 9.04 -7.67
N SER A 149 -0.65 8.34 -8.69
CA SER A 149 -0.67 8.86 -10.08
C SER A 149 -1.69 9.96 -10.34
N PHE A 150 -2.62 10.23 -9.41
CA PHE A 150 -3.80 11.09 -9.58
C PHE A 150 -4.72 10.71 -10.76
N LYS A 151 -4.47 9.55 -11.38
CA LYS A 151 -5.26 9.03 -12.51
C LYS A 151 -6.04 7.79 -12.10
N SER A 152 -7.37 7.90 -12.12
CA SER A 152 -8.26 6.76 -11.84
C SER A 152 -8.42 5.84 -13.05
N THR A 153 -8.16 4.56 -12.88
CA THR A 153 -8.30 3.52 -13.91
C THR A 153 -9.27 2.44 -13.41
N LYS A 154 -10.18 1.97 -14.27
CA LYS A 154 -11.07 0.86 -13.94
C LYS A 154 -10.29 -0.45 -13.93
N ILE A 155 -10.65 -1.37 -13.04
CA ILE A 155 -10.01 -2.69 -12.95
C ILE A 155 -10.17 -3.48 -14.25
N ILE A 156 -11.32 -3.40 -14.91
CA ILE A 156 -11.53 -4.04 -16.22
C ILE A 156 -10.57 -3.51 -17.31
N GLN A 157 -10.16 -2.24 -17.24
CA GLN A 157 -9.19 -1.68 -18.19
C GLN A 157 -7.79 -2.27 -17.97
N ILE A 158 -7.41 -2.51 -16.70
CA ILE A 158 -6.15 -3.20 -16.37
C ILE A 158 -6.17 -4.62 -16.93
N ALA A 159 -7.25 -5.38 -16.69
CA ALA A 159 -7.41 -6.72 -17.23
C ALA A 159 -7.28 -6.75 -18.74
N SER A 160 -7.95 -5.83 -19.44
CA SER A 160 -7.89 -5.73 -20.93
C SER A 160 -6.48 -5.40 -21.45
N ILE A 161 -5.72 -4.56 -20.73
CA ILE A 161 -4.33 -4.26 -21.10
C ILE A 161 -3.46 -5.51 -20.97
N ILE A 162 -3.56 -6.22 -19.85
CA ILE A 162 -2.78 -7.43 -19.59
C ILE A 162 -3.14 -8.51 -20.62
N GLU A 163 -4.44 -8.75 -20.86
CA GLU A 163 -4.90 -9.72 -21.84
C GLU A 163 -4.34 -9.44 -23.25
N ARG A 164 -4.35 -8.17 -23.67
CA ARG A 164 -3.78 -7.77 -24.97
C ARG A 164 -2.28 -8.07 -25.03
N LEU A 165 -1.51 -7.71 -24.01
CA LEU A 165 -0.07 -7.95 -23.95
C LEU A 165 0.28 -9.44 -24.05
N PHE A 166 -0.51 -10.30 -23.41
CA PHE A 166 -0.30 -11.76 -23.47
C PHE A 166 -0.75 -12.40 -24.79
N ARG A 167 -1.61 -11.75 -25.57
CA ARG A 167 -1.98 -12.23 -26.92
C ARG A 167 -0.98 -11.80 -27.98
N GLU A 168 -0.25 -10.71 -27.76
CA GLU A 168 0.73 -10.15 -28.70
C GLU A 168 2.15 -10.72 -28.45
N ALA A 169 2.36 -11.46 -27.34
CA ALA A 169 3.64 -12.06 -26.96
C ALA A 169 3.75 -13.52 -27.43
#